data_7398679c0685b6183a6b82f6fe2e1605
#
_entry.id   7398679c0685b6183a6b82f6fe2e1605
#
_cell.length_a   1.000
_cell.length_b   1.000
_cell.length_c   1.000
_cell.angle_alpha   90.00
_cell.angle_beta   90.00
_cell.angle_gamma   90.00
#
_symmetry.space_group_name_H-M   'P 1'
#
loop_
_entity.id
_entity.type
_entity.pdbx_description
1 polymer ?
#
loop_
_entity_poly.entity_id
_entity_poly.type
_entity_poly.pdbx_seq_one_letter_code
_entity_poly.pdbx_strand_id
1 'polypeptide(L)'
;MDQNMKKLIKHINKTYSVKINYRNVKQTLEHILKNEVCFLRFILFQQSCFPRMTKSVVDFISFINYVLPSIVTKLLSSLIMQFRESYKNHNFYASKVSLYFIILLIENKIIETKIIKKILSFMINQKSYFSLCLIKIILKLCLSLHRRPFNGI
;
A
#
# COMPACT_ATOMS: atom_id res chain seq x y z
N MET A 1 -1.76 6.48 -28.64
CA MET A 1 -1.46 6.90 -27.26
C MET A 1 -2.73 6.88 -26.45
N ASP A 2 -2.78 6.11 -25.41
CA ASP A 2 -3.97 5.92 -24.57
C ASP A 2 -4.41 7.26 -23.94
N GLN A 3 -5.64 7.66 -24.24
CA GLN A 3 -6.22 8.95 -23.79
C GLN A 3 -6.30 9.00 -22.25
N ASN A 4 -6.45 7.83 -21.64
CA ASN A 4 -6.48 7.68 -20.18
C ASN A 4 -5.13 7.94 -19.54
N MET A 5 -4.03 7.51 -20.17
CA MET A 5 -2.66 7.79 -19.71
C MET A 5 -2.34 9.30 -19.73
N LYS A 6 -2.80 10.01 -20.79
CA LYS A 6 -2.64 11.48 -20.85
C LYS A 6 -3.37 12.20 -19.73
N LYS A 7 -4.63 11.81 -19.46
CA LYS A 7 -5.43 12.38 -18.37
C LYS A 7 -4.77 12.13 -17.01
N LEU A 8 -4.24 10.91 -16.80
CA LEU A 8 -3.58 10.53 -15.56
C LEU A 8 -2.29 11.33 -15.32
N ILE A 9 -1.43 11.44 -16.34
CA ILE A 9 -0.19 12.25 -16.26
C ILE A 9 -0.53 13.72 -15.95
N LYS A 10 -1.57 14.26 -16.59
CA LYS A 10 -2.04 15.62 -16.32
C LYS A 10 -2.52 15.78 -14.88
N HIS A 11 -3.24 14.77 -14.36
CA HIS A 11 -3.70 14.75 -12.97
C HIS A 11 -2.53 14.69 -11.99
N ILE A 12 -1.56 13.80 -12.20
CA ILE A 12 -0.37 13.66 -11.37
C ILE A 12 0.45 14.95 -11.37
N ASN A 13 0.72 15.51 -12.55
CA ASN A 13 1.48 16.76 -12.66
C ASN A 13 0.80 17.91 -11.92
N LYS A 14 -0.55 17.95 -11.94
CA LYS A 14 -1.33 18.96 -11.21
C LYS A 14 -1.30 18.73 -9.70
N THR A 15 -1.44 17.48 -9.26
CA THR A 15 -1.58 17.12 -7.84
C THR A 15 -0.25 17.21 -7.09
N TYR A 16 0.84 16.81 -7.72
CA TYR A 16 2.16 16.71 -7.06
C TYR A 16 3.17 17.77 -7.52
N SER A 17 2.75 18.74 -8.37
CA SER A 17 3.62 19.79 -8.94
C SER A 17 4.87 19.23 -9.63
N VAL A 18 4.81 18.02 -10.16
CA VAL A 18 5.90 17.31 -10.81
C VAL A 18 5.67 17.30 -12.32
N LYS A 19 6.67 17.70 -13.10
CA LYS A 19 6.63 17.58 -14.57
C LYS A 19 7.01 16.16 -14.99
N ILE A 20 6.04 15.26 -15.00
CA ILE A 20 6.23 13.90 -15.52
C ILE A 20 6.00 13.94 -17.04
N ASN A 21 7.01 13.48 -17.79
CA ASN A 21 6.91 13.32 -19.24
C ASN A 21 6.41 11.89 -19.55
N TYR A 22 5.52 11.76 -20.53
CA TYR A 22 4.99 10.47 -21.01
C TYR A 22 6.10 9.47 -21.35
N ARG A 23 7.17 9.91 -22.00
CA ARG A 23 8.30 9.05 -22.38
C ARG A 23 8.97 8.43 -21.16
N ASN A 24 9.18 9.22 -20.11
CA ASN A 24 9.79 8.74 -18.86
C ASN A 24 8.88 7.75 -18.14
N VAL A 25 7.56 7.98 -18.14
CA VAL A 25 6.59 7.06 -17.54
C VAL A 25 6.60 5.73 -18.28
N LYS A 26 6.55 5.73 -19.60
CA LYS A 26 6.61 4.50 -20.42
C LYS A 26 7.88 3.70 -20.14
N GLN A 27 9.03 4.35 -20.15
CA GLN A 27 10.31 3.69 -19.84
C GLN A 27 10.33 3.10 -18.41
N THR A 28 9.81 3.85 -17.43
CA THR A 28 9.71 3.36 -16.04
C THR A 28 8.82 2.13 -15.95
N LEU A 29 7.66 2.14 -16.61
CA LEU A 29 6.74 0.99 -16.61
C LEU A 29 7.35 -0.24 -17.29
N GLU A 30 8.03 -0.05 -18.42
CA GLU A 30 8.76 -1.14 -19.10
C GLU A 30 9.88 -1.70 -18.21
N HIS A 31 10.58 -0.84 -17.46
CA HIS A 31 11.61 -1.26 -16.52
C HIS A 31 11.02 -2.04 -15.34
N ILE A 32 9.89 -1.59 -14.80
CA ILE A 32 9.16 -2.30 -13.74
C ILE A 32 8.74 -3.68 -14.22
N LEU A 33 8.18 -3.80 -15.43
CA LEU A 33 7.77 -5.08 -15.99
C LEU A 33 8.93 -6.05 -16.19
N LYS A 34 10.08 -5.55 -16.65
CA LYS A 34 11.28 -6.36 -16.84
C LYS A 34 11.91 -6.83 -15.53
N ASN A 35 11.76 -6.05 -14.46
CA ASN A 35 12.41 -6.25 -13.17
C ASN A 35 11.39 -6.36 -12.02
N GLU A 36 10.25 -7.00 -12.27
CA GLU A 36 9.11 -7.06 -11.36
C GLU A 36 9.49 -7.50 -9.93
N VAL A 37 10.25 -8.58 -9.81
CA VAL A 37 10.66 -9.12 -8.49
C VAL A 37 11.51 -8.11 -7.71
N CYS A 38 12.44 -7.44 -8.39
CA CYS A 38 13.29 -6.42 -7.77
C CYS A 38 12.44 -5.21 -7.34
N PHE A 39 11.49 -4.80 -8.18
CA PHE A 39 10.56 -3.72 -7.87
C PHE A 39 9.71 -4.04 -6.63
N LEU A 40 9.10 -5.22 -6.55
CA LEU A 40 8.30 -5.63 -5.39
C LEU A 40 9.13 -5.67 -4.11
N ARG A 41 10.34 -6.24 -4.16
CA ARG A 41 11.27 -6.25 -3.03
C ARG A 41 11.66 -4.85 -2.59
N PHE A 42 11.94 -3.96 -3.54
CA PHE A 42 12.27 -2.57 -3.26
C PHE A 42 11.13 -1.85 -2.53
N ILE A 43 9.88 -1.99 -2.99
CA ILE A 43 8.72 -1.36 -2.35
C ILE A 43 8.53 -1.89 -0.92
N LEU A 44 8.63 -3.20 -0.69
CA LEU A 44 8.50 -3.79 0.64
C LEU A 44 9.64 -3.37 1.56
N PHE A 45 10.87 -3.30 1.06
CA PHE A 45 12.03 -2.83 1.79
C PHE A 45 11.88 -1.34 2.17
N GLN A 46 11.54 -0.50 1.19
CA GLN A 46 11.33 0.93 1.39
C GLN A 46 10.30 1.19 2.49
N GLN A 47 9.17 0.49 2.44
CA GLN A 47 8.10 0.62 3.42
C GLN A 47 8.53 0.15 4.82
N SER A 48 9.32 -0.93 4.91
CA SER A 48 9.80 -1.47 6.18
C SER A 48 10.86 -0.58 6.84
N CYS A 49 11.77 -0.02 6.05
CA CYS A 49 12.86 0.83 6.56
C CYS A 49 12.43 2.28 6.80
N PHE A 50 11.49 2.78 5.99
CA PHE A 50 11.07 4.18 6.02
C PHE A 50 9.54 4.32 6.15
N PRO A 51 8.92 3.91 7.28
CA PRO A 51 7.46 3.93 7.43
C PRO A 51 6.82 5.32 7.26
N ARG A 52 7.59 6.39 7.49
CA ARG A 52 7.11 7.77 7.27
C ARG A 52 6.83 8.07 5.79
N MET A 53 7.49 7.33 4.88
CA MET A 53 7.30 7.47 3.44
C MET A 53 6.14 6.62 2.90
N THR A 54 5.50 5.81 3.74
CA THR A 54 4.47 4.84 3.31
C THR A 54 3.34 5.52 2.52
N LYS A 55 2.93 6.72 2.91
CA LYS A 55 1.90 7.46 2.18
C LYS A 55 2.31 7.76 0.75
N SER A 56 3.52 8.29 0.53
CA SER A 56 4.05 8.56 -0.82
C SER A 56 4.21 7.28 -1.64
N VAL A 57 4.59 6.18 -0.99
CA VAL A 57 4.64 4.85 -1.63
C VAL A 57 3.25 4.40 -2.06
N VAL A 58 2.22 4.58 -1.21
CA VAL A 58 0.83 4.25 -1.55
C VAL A 58 0.31 5.09 -2.72
N ASP A 59 0.61 6.38 -2.75
CA ASP A 59 0.24 7.26 -3.85
C ASP A 59 0.87 6.77 -5.18
N PHE A 60 2.13 6.35 -5.13
CA PHE A 60 2.81 5.74 -6.27
C PHE A 60 2.19 4.39 -6.69
N ILE A 61 1.86 3.52 -5.72
CA ILE A 61 1.18 2.24 -5.98
C ILE A 61 -0.22 2.46 -6.56
N SER A 62 -0.92 3.50 -6.15
CA SER A 62 -2.21 3.88 -6.74
C SER A 62 -2.08 4.15 -8.24
N PHE A 63 -1.02 4.85 -8.64
CA PHE A 63 -0.68 5.04 -10.05
C PHE A 63 -0.37 3.70 -10.75
N ILE A 64 0.50 2.87 -10.15
CA ILE A 64 0.84 1.55 -10.72
C ILE A 64 -0.41 0.67 -10.86
N ASN A 65 -1.32 0.69 -9.88
CA ASN A 65 -2.56 -0.09 -9.93
C ASN A 65 -3.44 0.26 -11.12
N TYR A 66 -3.45 1.53 -11.51
CA TYR A 66 -4.21 1.97 -12.68
C TYR A 66 -3.64 1.40 -13.99
N VAL A 67 -2.33 1.25 -14.09
CA VAL A 67 -1.62 0.86 -15.32
C VAL A 67 -1.27 -0.63 -15.36
N LEU A 68 -0.88 -1.19 -14.22
CA LEU A 68 -0.36 -2.55 -14.05
C LEU A 68 -0.98 -3.23 -12.81
N PRO A 69 -2.30 -3.49 -12.78
CA PRO A 69 -3.00 -4.03 -11.61
C PRO A 69 -2.46 -5.41 -11.17
N SER A 70 -1.94 -6.21 -12.10
CA SER A 70 -1.34 -7.51 -11.79
C SER A 70 -0.14 -7.41 -10.85
N ILE A 71 0.68 -6.36 -10.97
CA ILE A 71 1.83 -6.10 -10.09
C ILE A 71 1.36 -5.78 -8.67
N VAL A 72 0.27 -5.00 -8.56
CA VAL A 72 -0.29 -4.64 -7.24
C VAL A 72 -0.89 -5.87 -6.55
N THR A 73 -1.50 -6.78 -7.30
CA THR A 73 -1.97 -8.08 -6.75
C THR A 73 -0.81 -8.90 -6.17
N LYS A 74 0.32 -8.96 -6.87
CA LYS A 74 1.53 -9.65 -6.40
C LYS A 74 2.17 -8.94 -5.20
N LEU A 75 2.19 -7.60 -5.21
CA LEU A 75 2.64 -6.79 -4.07
C LEU A 75 1.82 -7.11 -2.83
N LEU A 76 0.50 -7.14 -2.96
CA LEU A 76 -0.41 -7.46 -1.85
C LEU A 76 -0.14 -8.87 -1.29
N SER A 77 0.03 -9.86 -2.16
CA SER A 77 0.35 -11.23 -1.73
C SER A 77 1.66 -11.27 -0.95
N SER A 78 2.70 -10.59 -1.43
CA SER A 78 4.00 -10.50 -0.74
C SER A 78 3.89 -9.75 0.58
N LEU A 79 3.11 -8.68 0.65
CA LEU A 79 2.86 -7.91 1.86
C LEU A 79 2.12 -8.73 2.93
N ILE A 80 1.12 -9.52 2.53
CA ILE A 80 0.40 -10.43 3.43
C ILE A 80 1.34 -11.53 3.96
N MET A 81 2.22 -12.07 3.12
CA MET A 81 3.25 -13.02 3.57
C MET A 81 4.19 -12.38 4.59
N GLN A 82 4.71 -11.19 4.31
CA GLN A 82 5.56 -10.43 5.23
C GLN A 82 4.87 -10.19 6.59
N PHE A 83 3.59 -9.82 6.56
CA PHE A 83 2.79 -9.67 7.79
C PHE A 83 2.69 -11.00 8.55
N ARG A 84 2.37 -12.10 7.88
CA ARG A 84 2.24 -13.43 8.52
C ARG A 84 3.55 -13.89 9.15
N GLU A 85 4.67 -13.71 8.48
CA GLU A 85 6.00 -14.04 8.99
C GLU A 85 6.37 -13.19 10.21
N SER A 86 6.18 -11.88 10.11
CA SER A 86 6.45 -10.98 11.24
C SER A 86 5.54 -11.27 12.44
N TYR A 87 4.28 -11.60 12.19
CA TYR A 87 3.31 -11.98 13.22
C TYR A 87 3.72 -13.30 13.89
N LYS A 88 4.08 -14.34 13.12
CA LYS A 88 4.55 -15.63 13.63
C LYS A 88 5.81 -15.49 14.49
N ASN A 89 6.70 -14.60 14.10
CA ASN A 89 7.95 -14.33 14.82
C ASN A 89 7.78 -13.31 15.97
N HIS A 90 6.55 -12.95 16.31
CA HIS A 90 6.23 -11.94 17.34
C HIS A 90 6.96 -10.61 17.16
N ASN A 91 7.31 -10.26 15.91
CA ASN A 91 7.92 -8.98 15.59
C ASN A 91 6.83 -7.89 15.49
N PHE A 92 6.60 -7.21 16.62
CA PHE A 92 5.55 -6.20 16.74
C PHE A 92 5.72 -5.04 15.77
N TYR A 93 6.95 -4.55 15.64
CA TYR A 93 7.24 -3.43 14.76
C TYR A 93 6.96 -3.76 13.29
N ALA A 94 7.51 -4.85 12.79
CA ALA A 94 7.30 -5.27 11.40
C ALA A 94 5.83 -5.57 11.10
N SER A 95 5.12 -6.23 12.04
CA SER A 95 3.68 -6.50 11.91
C SER A 95 2.86 -5.20 11.87
N LYS A 96 3.15 -4.24 12.75
CA LYS A 96 2.50 -2.92 12.76
C LYS A 96 2.73 -2.17 11.46
N VAL A 97 3.95 -2.15 10.95
CA VAL A 97 4.31 -1.44 9.72
C VAL A 97 3.62 -2.04 8.50
N SER A 98 3.59 -3.37 8.39
CA SER A 98 2.85 -4.08 7.34
C SER A 98 1.35 -3.81 7.39
N LEU A 99 0.74 -3.83 8.58
CA LEU A 99 -0.67 -3.50 8.78
C LEU A 99 -0.98 -2.05 8.38
N TYR A 100 -0.13 -1.12 8.76
CA TYR A 100 -0.29 0.29 8.38
C TYR A 100 -0.30 0.46 6.86
N PHE A 101 0.59 -0.23 6.14
CA PHE A 101 0.61 -0.20 4.69
C PHE A 101 -0.68 -0.79 4.09
N ILE A 102 -1.14 -1.95 4.58
CA ILE A 102 -2.40 -2.57 4.13
C ILE A 102 -3.57 -1.61 4.34
N ILE A 103 -3.67 -0.96 5.50
CA ILE A 103 -4.75 -0.01 5.80
C ILE A 103 -4.73 1.17 4.83
N LEU A 104 -3.56 1.74 4.54
CA LEU A 104 -3.46 2.84 3.59
C LEU A 104 -3.82 2.41 2.15
N LEU A 105 -3.50 1.18 1.73
CA LEU A 105 -3.94 0.64 0.45
C LEU A 105 -5.47 0.50 0.37
N ILE A 106 -6.12 0.13 1.48
CA ILE A 106 -7.58 0.06 1.58
C ILE A 106 -8.20 1.47 1.53
N GLU A 107 -7.64 2.42 2.29
CA GLU A 107 -8.11 3.81 2.32
C GLU A 107 -8.09 4.44 0.91
N ASN A 108 -7.05 4.16 0.15
CA ASN A 108 -6.92 4.63 -1.23
C ASN A 108 -7.68 3.75 -2.26
N LYS A 109 -8.53 2.82 -1.80
CA LYS A 109 -9.37 1.95 -2.65
C LYS A 109 -8.56 1.10 -3.64
N ILE A 110 -7.29 0.85 -3.34
CA ILE A 110 -6.41 0.00 -4.15
C ILE A 110 -6.74 -1.47 -3.92
N ILE A 111 -7.09 -1.82 -2.69
CA ILE A 111 -7.47 -3.18 -2.28
C ILE A 111 -8.79 -3.17 -1.50
N GLU A 112 -9.43 -4.33 -1.44
CA GLU A 112 -10.74 -4.47 -0.81
C GLU A 112 -10.67 -4.54 0.71
N THR A 113 -11.67 -3.95 1.38
CA THR A 113 -11.81 -3.97 2.85
C THR A 113 -11.96 -5.38 3.43
N LYS A 114 -12.40 -6.36 2.63
CA LYS A 114 -12.50 -7.76 3.09
C LYS A 114 -11.17 -8.34 3.60
N ILE A 115 -10.04 -7.79 3.14
CA ILE A 115 -8.70 -8.25 3.54
C ILE A 115 -8.45 -7.93 5.01
N ILE A 116 -8.75 -6.71 5.46
CA ILE A 116 -8.57 -6.35 6.87
C ILE A 116 -9.52 -7.12 7.78
N LYS A 117 -10.75 -7.42 7.30
CA LYS A 117 -11.69 -8.27 8.04
C LYS A 117 -11.13 -9.67 8.27
N LYS A 118 -10.51 -10.28 7.25
CA LYS A 118 -9.84 -11.59 7.38
C LYS A 118 -8.66 -11.55 8.35
N ILE A 119 -7.84 -10.49 8.30
CA ILE A 119 -6.72 -10.30 9.22
C ILE A 119 -7.23 -10.16 10.66
N LEU A 120 -8.27 -9.35 10.88
CA LEU A 120 -8.89 -9.17 12.20
C LEU A 120 -9.45 -10.48 12.73
N SER A 121 -10.24 -11.22 11.94
CA SER A 121 -10.78 -12.53 12.33
C SER A 121 -9.67 -13.52 12.72
N PHE A 122 -8.58 -13.55 11.93
CA PHE A 122 -7.41 -14.38 12.25
C PHE A 122 -6.82 -14.00 13.62
N MET A 123 -6.57 -12.72 13.87
CA MET A 123 -5.96 -12.25 15.12
C MET A 123 -6.88 -12.47 16.33
N ILE A 124 -8.20 -12.27 16.19
CA ILE A 124 -9.18 -12.52 17.26
C ILE A 124 -9.16 -13.99 17.66
N ASN A 125 -9.10 -14.90 16.69
CA ASN A 125 -9.08 -16.33 16.94
C ASN A 125 -7.80 -16.81 17.67
N GLN A 126 -6.69 -16.08 17.55
CA GLN A 126 -5.44 -16.40 18.23
C GLN A 126 -5.47 -16.13 19.75
N LYS A 127 -6.39 -15.30 20.24
CA LYS A 127 -6.59 -14.96 21.67
C LYS A 127 -5.31 -14.59 22.42
N SER A 128 -4.31 -14.03 21.73
CA SER A 128 -3.02 -13.66 22.34
C SER A 128 -2.96 -12.17 22.68
N TYR A 129 -2.17 -11.81 23.68
CA TYR A 129 -1.92 -10.41 24.03
C TYR A 129 -1.31 -9.64 22.84
N PHE A 130 -0.43 -10.29 22.10
CA PHE A 130 0.17 -9.75 20.89
C PHE A 130 -0.89 -9.35 19.85
N SER A 131 -1.87 -10.24 19.61
CA SER A 131 -3.02 -9.97 18.73
C SER A 131 -3.84 -8.77 19.22
N LEU A 132 -4.15 -8.70 20.50
CA LEU A 132 -4.93 -7.60 21.09
C LEU A 132 -4.24 -6.25 20.88
N CYS A 133 -2.92 -6.19 21.05
CA CYS A 133 -2.15 -4.97 20.81
C CYS A 133 -2.23 -4.52 19.33
N LEU A 134 -2.12 -5.45 18.39
CA LEU A 134 -2.23 -5.13 16.96
C LEU A 134 -3.66 -4.74 16.56
N ILE A 135 -4.69 -5.42 17.08
CA ILE A 135 -6.11 -5.06 16.86
C ILE A 135 -6.37 -3.63 17.34
N LYS A 136 -5.89 -3.27 18.54
CA LYS A 136 -6.01 -1.89 19.06
C LYS A 136 -5.41 -0.87 18.11
N ILE A 137 -4.27 -1.18 17.50
CA ILE A 137 -3.62 -0.28 16.51
C ILE A 137 -4.49 -0.14 15.25
N ILE A 138 -5.01 -1.25 14.71
CA ILE A 138 -5.89 -1.22 13.53
C ILE A 138 -7.10 -0.34 13.80
N LEU A 139 -7.79 -0.56 14.91
CA LEU A 139 -8.97 0.22 15.29
C LEU A 139 -8.64 1.71 15.42
N LYS A 140 -7.52 2.05 16.07
CA LYS A 140 -7.05 3.43 16.20
C LYS A 140 -6.76 4.07 14.84
N LEU A 141 -6.11 3.35 13.94
CA LEU A 141 -5.82 3.83 12.60
C LEU A 141 -7.10 4.04 11.79
N CYS A 142 -8.00 3.07 11.77
CA CYS A 142 -9.28 3.19 11.07
C CYS A 142 -10.12 4.38 11.60
N LEU A 143 -10.17 4.58 12.91
CA LEU A 143 -10.87 5.73 13.50
C LEU A 143 -10.20 7.07 13.17
N SER A 144 -8.87 7.13 13.13
CA SER A 144 -8.15 8.36 12.78
C SER A 144 -8.33 8.76 11.31
N LEU A 145 -8.48 7.77 10.43
CA LEU A 145 -8.73 7.99 9.01
C LEU A 145 -10.14 8.51 8.74
N HIS A 146 -11.14 8.00 9.47
CA HIS A 146 -12.54 8.46 9.35
C HIS A 146 -12.77 9.88 9.90
N ARG A 147 -11.89 10.37 10.77
CA ARG A 147 -12.00 11.72 11.37
C ARG A 147 -11.38 12.84 10.53
N ARG A 148 -10.73 12.54 9.41
CA ARG A 148 -10.27 13.59 8.50
C ARG A 148 -11.49 14.16 7.78
N PRO A 149 -11.86 15.45 8.00
CA PRO A 149 -12.89 16.06 7.18
C PRO A 149 -12.44 15.94 5.72
N PHE A 150 -13.36 15.53 4.87
CA PHE A 150 -13.26 15.72 3.44
C PHE A 150 -13.10 17.23 3.20
N ASN A 151 -11.89 17.75 3.22
CA ASN A 151 -11.62 19.02 2.62
C ASN A 151 -11.75 18.80 1.12
N GLY A 152 -13.01 18.78 0.71
CA GLY A 152 -13.40 18.82 -0.67
C GLY A 152 -12.94 20.12 -1.29
N ILE A 153 -12.58 20.00 -2.55
CA ILE A 153 -12.41 20.98 -3.61
C ILE A 153 -11.02 21.55 -3.73
#